data_6677e927fe03f9a7995b7cf56de6f940
#
_entry.id   6677e927fe03f9a7995b7cf56de6f940
#
_cell.length_a   1.000
_cell.length_b   1.000
_cell.length_c   1.000
_cell.angle_alpha   90.00
_cell.angle_beta   90.00
_cell.angle_gamma   90.00
#
_symmetry.space_group_name_H-M   'P 1'
#
loop_
_entity.id
_entity.type
_entity.pdbx_description
1 polymer ?
#
loop_
_entity_poly.entity_id
_entity_poly.type
_entity_poly.pdbx_seq_one_letter_code
_entity_poly.pdbx_strand_id
1 'polypeptide(L)'
;MNNKRLVAYVIPDSQEMEVQIESEEWQENLVSDWKTLYENTYSQSEEIEDRAFNIIGWNNSYTGEPLPAEEMREWVENTVDQILSTQPENVLEIGCGLGLLLSRIAPECKEYYGTDFSKTAVDYVDNLIKTRDTLRHVKLFNRKADNFEGMENEFFDTIILNSVIQYFPDVDYLLLVLKNAFNKLKPGGYLFIGDVRNFA
;
A
#
# COMPACT_ATOMS: atom_id res chain seq x y z
N MET A 1 -24.30 25.39 12.28
CA MET A 1 -24.07 25.98 10.94
C MET A 1 -24.34 24.92 9.90
N ASN A 2 -25.29 25.13 8.98
CA ASN A 2 -25.63 24.12 7.96
C ASN A 2 -24.49 24.04 6.93
N ASN A 3 -23.69 22.99 6.98
CA ASN A 3 -22.62 22.74 6.01
C ASN A 3 -23.26 22.21 4.72
N LYS A 4 -23.61 23.10 3.80
CA LYS A 4 -24.12 22.72 2.47
C LYS A 4 -22.95 22.15 1.67
N ARG A 5 -23.00 20.86 1.37
CA ARG A 5 -22.06 20.21 0.44
C ARG A 5 -22.65 20.31 -0.97
N LEU A 6 -21.84 20.75 -1.93
CA LEU A 6 -22.15 20.67 -3.35
C LEU A 6 -21.78 19.25 -3.82
N VAL A 7 -22.77 18.53 -4.34
CA VAL A 7 -22.54 17.22 -4.97
C VAL A 7 -22.92 17.36 -6.44
N ALA A 8 -22.03 17.02 -7.34
CA ALA A 8 -22.26 16.98 -8.77
C ALA A 8 -22.23 15.52 -9.26
N TYR A 9 -23.26 15.14 -10.01
CA TYR A 9 -23.29 13.88 -10.75
C TYR A 9 -22.99 14.20 -12.21
N VAL A 10 -21.95 13.58 -12.77
CA VAL A 10 -21.60 13.75 -14.18
C VAL A 10 -21.92 12.43 -14.88
N ILE A 11 -22.79 12.50 -15.90
CA ILE A 11 -23.06 11.37 -16.80
C ILE A 11 -22.31 11.70 -18.11
N PRO A 12 -21.30 10.93 -18.48
CA PRO A 12 -20.59 11.15 -19.73
C PRO A 12 -21.53 10.89 -20.94
N ASP A 13 -21.43 11.72 -21.95
CA ASP A 13 -22.14 11.47 -23.22
C ASP A 13 -21.45 10.31 -23.95
N SER A 14 -22.22 9.25 -24.23
CA SER A 14 -21.71 8.03 -24.86
C SER A 14 -21.19 8.25 -26.31
N GLN A 15 -21.44 9.41 -26.93
CA GLN A 15 -20.94 9.72 -28.25
C GLN A 15 -19.57 10.43 -28.23
N GLU A 16 -19.12 10.97 -27.10
CA GLU A 16 -17.81 11.59 -26.93
C GLU A 16 -16.78 10.69 -26.22
N MET A 17 -17.12 9.44 -25.91
CA MET A 17 -16.21 8.48 -25.26
C MET A 17 -15.14 7.87 -26.18
N GLU A 18 -14.93 8.42 -27.38
CA GLU A 18 -13.67 8.23 -28.14
C GLU A 18 -12.65 9.34 -27.83
N VAL A 19 -12.62 9.88 -26.64
CA VAL A 19 -11.41 10.52 -26.16
C VAL A 19 -10.45 9.38 -25.88
N GLN A 20 -9.54 9.13 -26.80
CA GLN A 20 -8.25 8.50 -26.51
C GLN A 20 -7.68 9.33 -25.36
N ILE A 21 -7.94 8.88 -24.14
CA ILE A 21 -7.15 9.30 -22.99
C ILE A 21 -5.74 8.92 -23.42
N GLU A 22 -4.91 9.92 -23.64
CA GLU A 22 -3.47 9.71 -23.84
C GLU A 22 -2.98 9.08 -22.55
N SER A 23 -2.94 7.75 -22.54
CA SER A 23 -3.08 6.94 -21.34
C SER A 23 -1.87 7.01 -20.41
N GLU A 24 -0.67 7.22 -20.95
CA GLU A 24 0.56 7.18 -20.17
C GLU A 24 0.75 8.46 -19.34
N GLU A 25 0.56 9.64 -19.93
CA GLU A 25 0.73 10.92 -19.21
C GLU A 25 -0.32 11.10 -18.10
N TRP A 26 -1.56 10.68 -18.34
CA TRP A 26 -2.61 10.72 -17.30
C TRP A 26 -2.32 9.75 -16.15
N GLN A 27 -1.84 8.53 -16.44
CA GLN A 27 -1.46 7.54 -15.45
C GLN A 27 -0.29 8.05 -14.59
N GLU A 28 0.74 8.64 -15.23
CA GLU A 28 1.87 9.23 -14.51
C GLU A 28 1.45 10.38 -13.62
N ASN A 29 0.57 11.26 -14.10
CA ASN A 29 0.04 12.38 -13.33
C ASN A 29 -0.76 11.89 -12.12
N LEU A 30 -1.66 10.91 -12.29
CA LEU A 30 -2.45 10.38 -11.19
C LEU A 30 -1.56 9.74 -10.10
N VAL A 31 -0.58 8.94 -10.48
CA VAL A 31 0.38 8.35 -9.52
C VAL A 31 1.21 9.45 -8.84
N SER A 32 1.58 10.51 -9.56
CA SER A 32 2.31 11.67 -9.02
C SER A 32 1.45 12.45 -8.01
N ASP A 33 0.16 12.63 -8.28
CA ASP A 33 -0.78 13.32 -7.39
C ASP A 33 -0.97 12.53 -6.09
N TRP A 34 -1.16 11.21 -6.18
CA TRP A 34 -1.20 10.34 -5.01
C TRP A 34 0.10 10.39 -4.21
N LYS A 35 1.25 10.36 -4.90
CA LYS A 35 2.55 10.49 -4.25
C LYS A 35 2.63 11.79 -3.46
N THR A 36 2.26 12.92 -4.07
CA THR A 36 2.29 14.23 -3.43
C THR A 36 1.36 14.27 -2.21
N LEU A 37 0.18 13.69 -2.32
CA LEU A 37 -0.77 13.61 -1.21
C LEU A 37 -0.19 12.83 -0.03
N TYR A 38 0.36 11.64 -0.29
CA TYR A 38 0.91 10.78 0.77
C TYR A 38 2.21 11.34 1.36
N GLU A 39 3.10 11.95 0.56
CA GLU A 39 4.26 12.67 1.06
C GLU A 39 3.85 13.77 2.06
N ASN A 40 2.85 14.58 1.71
CA ASN A 40 2.32 15.63 2.59
C ASN A 40 1.66 15.05 3.84
N THR A 41 0.87 13.98 3.71
CA THR A 41 0.21 13.32 4.83
C THR A 41 1.22 12.75 5.83
N TYR A 42 2.21 12.02 5.33
CA TYR A 42 3.21 11.37 6.18
C TYR A 42 4.20 12.36 6.80
N SER A 43 4.45 13.51 6.15
CA SER A 43 5.28 14.57 6.71
C SER A 43 4.67 15.25 7.94
N GLN A 44 3.36 15.12 8.13
CA GLN A 44 2.64 15.67 9.29
C GLN A 44 2.66 14.73 10.50
N SER A 45 3.35 13.58 10.40
CA SER A 45 3.48 12.66 11.53
C SER A 45 4.26 13.32 12.65
N GLU A 46 3.54 13.74 13.71
CA GLU A 46 4.11 14.22 14.95
C GLU A 46 4.82 13.09 15.70
N GLU A 47 5.50 13.39 16.81
CA GLU A 47 6.09 12.38 17.70
C GLU A 47 5.00 11.45 18.24
N ILE A 48 4.89 10.25 17.65
CA ILE A 48 3.94 9.21 18.04
C ILE A 48 4.64 8.28 19.03
N GLU A 49 3.98 8.00 20.16
CA GLU A 49 4.51 7.16 21.24
C GLU A 49 4.84 5.73 20.73
N ASP A 50 3.95 5.12 19.94
CA ASP A 50 4.17 3.83 19.27
C ASP A 50 4.39 4.03 17.77
N ARG A 51 5.65 4.15 17.38
CA ARG A 51 6.04 4.31 15.97
C ARG A 51 5.62 3.16 15.06
N ALA A 52 5.36 1.95 15.59
CA ALA A 52 4.88 0.83 14.78
C ALA A 52 3.35 0.83 14.62
N PHE A 53 2.66 1.73 15.29
CA PHE A 53 1.22 1.92 15.15
C PHE A 53 0.88 3.35 14.74
N ASN A 54 1.48 3.79 13.65
CA ASN A 54 1.16 5.08 13.06
C ASN A 54 0.04 4.93 12.03
N ILE A 55 -1.14 5.45 12.35
CA ILE A 55 -2.36 5.38 11.54
C ILE A 55 -2.69 6.71 10.85
N ILE A 56 -1.71 7.61 10.68
CA ILE A 56 -1.92 8.86 9.97
C ILE A 56 -2.37 8.57 8.52
N GLY A 57 -3.38 9.30 8.06
CA GLY A 57 -3.95 9.08 6.73
C GLY A 57 -5.04 8.01 6.66
N TRP A 58 -5.29 7.27 7.74
CA TRP A 58 -6.42 6.34 7.83
C TRP A 58 -7.67 7.07 8.27
N ASN A 59 -8.45 7.51 7.28
CA ASN A 59 -9.64 8.31 7.49
C ASN A 59 -10.87 7.61 6.93
N ASN A 60 -11.99 7.82 7.56
CA ASN A 60 -13.29 7.39 7.07
C ASN A 60 -13.59 8.08 5.73
N SER A 61 -13.83 7.31 4.68
CA SER A 61 -14.03 7.81 3.31
C SER A 61 -15.29 8.69 3.14
N TYR A 62 -16.25 8.59 4.06
CA TYR A 62 -17.51 9.36 4.02
C TYR A 62 -17.44 10.65 4.83
N THR A 63 -16.80 10.62 6.01
CA THR A 63 -16.77 11.76 6.92
C THR A 63 -15.46 12.54 6.83
N GLY A 64 -14.37 11.91 6.37
CA GLY A 64 -13.02 12.47 6.39
C GLY A 64 -12.35 12.48 7.77
N GLU A 65 -13.05 12.00 8.82
CA GLU A 65 -12.52 11.93 10.17
C GLU A 65 -11.54 10.74 10.32
N PRO A 66 -10.52 10.85 11.18
CA PRO A 66 -9.63 9.73 11.46
C PRO A 66 -10.39 8.50 11.95
N LEU A 67 -9.98 7.31 11.52
CA LEU A 67 -10.53 6.05 12.06
C LEU A 67 -10.11 5.87 13.52
N PRO A 68 -10.99 5.32 14.40
CA PRO A 68 -10.65 5.03 15.78
C PRO A 68 -9.47 4.08 15.88
N ALA A 69 -8.53 4.37 16.79
CA ALA A 69 -7.34 3.53 16.98
C ALA A 69 -7.67 2.08 17.36
N GLU A 70 -8.78 1.85 18.06
CA GLU A 70 -9.24 0.51 18.43
C GLU A 70 -9.68 -0.30 17.22
N GLU A 71 -10.47 0.28 16.32
CA GLU A 71 -10.88 -0.33 15.05
C GLU A 71 -9.67 -0.64 14.17
N MET A 72 -8.70 0.27 14.13
CA MET A 72 -7.47 0.08 13.37
C MET A 72 -6.58 -1.02 13.96
N ARG A 73 -6.56 -1.21 15.29
CA ARG A 73 -5.85 -2.33 15.90
C ARG A 73 -6.49 -3.66 15.51
N GLU A 74 -7.80 -3.77 15.64
CA GLU A 74 -8.54 -4.97 15.24
C GLU A 74 -8.29 -5.31 13.76
N TRP A 75 -8.36 -4.30 12.87
CA TRP A 75 -8.10 -4.48 11.46
C TRP A 75 -6.67 -4.97 11.18
N VAL A 76 -5.66 -4.35 11.81
CA VAL A 76 -4.25 -4.74 11.68
C VAL A 76 -4.03 -6.17 12.18
N GLU A 77 -4.53 -6.51 13.38
CA GLU A 77 -4.37 -7.83 13.98
C GLU A 77 -4.99 -8.92 13.10
N ASN A 78 -6.23 -8.74 12.66
CA ASN A 78 -6.90 -9.69 11.76
C ASN A 78 -6.15 -9.87 10.42
N THR A 79 -5.63 -8.79 9.84
CA THR A 79 -4.88 -8.84 8.58
C THR A 79 -3.56 -9.57 8.76
N VAL A 80 -2.83 -9.27 9.83
CA VAL A 80 -1.57 -9.94 10.19
C VAL A 80 -1.78 -11.43 10.42
N ASP A 81 -2.80 -11.82 11.19
CA ASP A 81 -3.12 -13.22 11.47
C ASP A 81 -3.44 -14.00 10.19
N GLN A 82 -4.20 -13.41 9.26
CA GLN A 82 -4.48 -14.05 7.97
C GLN A 82 -3.19 -14.28 7.17
N ILE A 83 -2.31 -13.29 7.09
CA ILE A 83 -1.05 -13.42 6.36
C ILE A 83 -0.13 -14.43 7.05
N LEU A 84 0.05 -14.36 8.36
CA LEU A 84 0.89 -15.28 9.11
C LEU A 84 0.38 -16.73 9.10
N SER A 85 -0.93 -16.95 8.90
CA SER A 85 -1.50 -18.30 8.74
C SER A 85 -0.95 -19.05 7.54
N THR A 86 -0.40 -18.34 6.53
CA THR A 86 0.27 -18.92 5.37
C THR A 86 1.72 -19.34 5.65
N GLN A 87 2.25 -19.05 6.85
CA GLN A 87 3.63 -19.31 7.27
C GLN A 87 4.67 -18.70 6.31
N PRO A 88 4.63 -17.37 6.10
CA PRO A 88 5.51 -16.71 5.13
C PRO A 88 6.96 -16.72 5.59
N GLU A 89 7.89 -17.01 4.68
CA GLU A 89 9.33 -16.95 4.93
C GLU A 89 10.02 -15.79 4.18
N ASN A 90 9.72 -15.64 2.89
CA ASN A 90 10.26 -14.58 2.03
C ASN A 90 9.12 -13.72 1.51
N VAL A 91 8.97 -12.54 2.08
CA VAL A 91 7.82 -11.66 1.84
C VAL A 91 8.21 -10.45 1.00
N LEU A 92 7.33 -10.06 0.08
CA LEU A 92 7.34 -8.76 -0.58
C LEU A 92 6.04 -8.03 -0.23
N GLU A 93 6.14 -6.87 0.42
CA GLU A 93 5.01 -5.96 0.64
C GLU A 93 5.13 -4.77 -0.32
N ILE A 94 4.14 -4.61 -1.20
CA ILE A 94 4.04 -3.51 -2.14
C ILE A 94 3.12 -2.46 -1.55
N GLY A 95 3.65 -1.24 -1.33
CA GLY A 95 2.95 -0.17 -0.63
C GLY A 95 2.92 -0.36 0.88
N CYS A 96 4.10 -0.54 1.49
CA CYS A 96 4.20 -0.80 2.93
C CYS A 96 3.84 0.42 3.82
N GLY A 97 3.67 1.60 3.25
CA GLY A 97 3.33 2.82 3.95
C GLY A 97 4.23 3.07 5.16
N LEU A 98 3.63 3.35 6.31
CA LEU A 98 4.35 3.58 7.57
C LEU A 98 4.67 2.28 8.34
N GLY A 99 4.55 1.12 7.70
CA GLY A 99 5.01 -0.17 8.24
C GLY A 99 4.06 -0.83 9.23
N LEU A 100 2.74 -0.57 9.15
CA LEU A 100 1.75 -1.18 10.04
C LEU A 100 1.76 -2.72 10.00
N LEU A 101 1.80 -3.31 8.81
CA LEU A 101 1.89 -4.76 8.62
C LEU A 101 3.33 -5.23 8.73
N LEU A 102 4.26 -4.55 8.05
CA LEU A 102 5.70 -4.85 8.03
C LEU A 102 6.25 -5.09 9.45
N SER A 103 5.99 -4.17 10.38
CA SER A 103 6.55 -4.23 11.73
C SER A 103 6.07 -5.42 12.56
N ARG A 104 4.99 -6.10 12.15
CA ARG A 104 4.38 -7.25 12.81
C ARG A 104 4.66 -8.57 12.09
N ILE A 105 4.74 -8.53 10.76
CA ILE A 105 4.96 -9.75 9.96
C ILE A 105 6.45 -10.04 9.81
N ALA A 106 7.28 -9.01 9.58
CA ALA A 106 8.70 -9.21 9.33
C ALA A 106 9.44 -9.98 10.44
N PRO A 107 9.15 -9.82 11.74
CA PRO A 107 9.80 -10.61 12.80
C PRO A 107 9.66 -12.13 12.66
N GLU A 108 8.60 -12.59 11.97
CA GLU A 108 8.30 -14.01 11.75
C GLU A 108 8.86 -14.54 10.41
N CYS A 109 9.55 -13.68 9.63
CA CYS A 109 10.03 -13.98 8.28
C CYS A 109 11.55 -14.12 8.24
N LYS A 110 12.07 -14.83 7.23
CA LYS A 110 13.52 -14.90 6.94
C LYS A 110 14.00 -13.67 6.18
N GLU A 111 13.25 -13.28 5.16
CA GLU A 111 13.50 -12.11 4.33
C GLU A 111 12.21 -11.31 4.18
N TYR A 112 12.30 -10.01 4.34
CA TYR A 112 11.15 -9.12 4.13
C TYR A 112 11.56 -7.92 3.28
N TYR A 113 10.89 -7.76 2.14
CA TYR A 113 11.09 -6.64 1.24
C TYR A 113 9.87 -5.73 1.31
N GLY A 114 10.06 -4.49 1.72
CA GLY A 114 9.03 -3.46 1.71
C GLY A 114 9.28 -2.46 0.59
N THR A 115 8.25 -2.15 -0.19
CA THR A 115 8.33 -1.10 -1.21
C THR A 115 7.27 -0.05 -0.96
N ASP A 116 7.61 1.22 -1.21
CA ASP A 116 6.65 2.31 -1.25
C ASP A 116 7.13 3.40 -2.20
N PHE A 117 6.20 4.10 -2.86
CA PHE A 117 6.52 5.21 -3.76
C PHE A 117 6.82 6.50 -2.99
N SER A 118 6.33 6.63 -1.74
CA SER A 118 6.63 7.74 -0.85
C SER A 118 8.00 7.55 -0.20
N LYS A 119 8.88 8.51 -0.46
CA LYS A 119 10.19 8.52 0.22
C LYS A 119 10.04 8.76 1.72
N THR A 120 9.09 9.59 2.12
CA THR A 120 8.81 9.88 3.54
C THR A 120 8.40 8.62 4.28
N ALA A 121 7.54 7.77 3.67
CA ALA A 121 7.16 6.48 4.23
C ALA A 121 8.39 5.54 4.39
N VAL A 122 9.19 5.40 3.33
CA VAL A 122 10.40 4.56 3.36
C VAL A 122 11.38 5.04 4.44
N ASP A 123 11.63 6.35 4.53
CA ASP A 123 12.53 6.91 5.55
C ASP A 123 11.98 6.71 6.97
N TYR A 124 10.65 6.79 7.15
CA TYR A 124 10.00 6.49 8.42
C TYR A 124 10.23 5.05 8.86
N VAL A 125 9.96 4.08 7.95
CA VAL A 125 10.16 2.66 8.24
C VAL A 125 11.64 2.32 8.42
N ASP A 126 12.55 2.92 7.66
CA ASP A 126 14.00 2.76 7.84
C ASP A 126 14.46 3.19 9.25
N ASN A 127 13.90 4.30 9.76
CA ASN A 127 14.15 4.73 11.12
C ASN A 127 13.55 3.76 12.15
N LEU A 128 12.38 3.17 11.89
CA LEU A 128 11.78 2.14 12.74
C LEU A 128 12.65 0.88 12.80
N ILE A 129 13.16 0.41 11.66
CA ILE A 129 14.05 -0.75 11.55
C ILE A 129 15.30 -0.56 12.40
N LYS A 130 15.91 0.62 12.36
CA LYS A 130 17.12 0.94 13.14
C LYS A 130 16.92 0.85 14.66
N THR A 131 15.68 0.97 15.13
CA THR A 131 15.35 0.91 16.56
C THR A 131 14.94 -0.50 17.04
N ARG A 132 14.77 -1.47 16.13
CA ARG A 132 14.26 -2.80 16.43
C ARG A 132 15.15 -3.89 15.82
N ASP A 133 15.84 -4.63 16.64
CA ASP A 133 16.75 -5.72 16.20
C ASP A 133 16.03 -6.79 15.39
N THR A 134 14.75 -7.06 15.70
CA THR A 134 13.91 -8.03 14.98
C THR A 134 13.57 -7.63 13.55
N LEU A 135 13.85 -6.38 13.14
CA LEU A 135 13.57 -5.88 11.79
C LEU A 135 14.83 -5.66 10.94
N ARG A 136 16.04 -5.99 11.44
CA ARG A 136 17.31 -5.71 10.74
C ARG A 136 17.47 -6.41 9.39
N HIS A 137 16.73 -7.50 9.14
CA HIS A 137 16.74 -8.25 7.89
C HIS A 137 15.80 -7.66 6.83
N VAL A 138 15.00 -6.65 7.19
CA VAL A 138 14.09 -5.97 6.26
C VAL A 138 14.87 -5.14 5.26
N LYS A 139 14.49 -5.24 3.99
CA LYS A 139 15.03 -4.44 2.88
C LYS A 139 13.94 -3.50 2.36
N LEU A 140 14.26 -2.22 2.28
CA LEU A 140 13.32 -1.20 1.83
C LEU A 140 13.73 -0.61 0.49
N PHE A 141 12.72 -0.34 -0.35
CA PHE A 141 12.92 0.26 -1.67
C PHE A 141 11.90 1.37 -1.92
N ASN A 142 12.38 2.55 -2.29
CA ASN A 142 11.51 3.63 -2.73
C ASN A 142 11.21 3.48 -4.22
N ARG A 143 10.05 2.93 -4.55
CA ARG A 143 9.64 2.63 -5.93
C ARG A 143 8.13 2.51 -6.09
N LYS A 144 7.65 2.65 -7.32
CA LYS A 144 6.25 2.41 -7.71
C LYS A 144 5.92 0.91 -7.63
N ALA A 145 4.63 0.57 -7.57
CA ALA A 145 4.15 -0.80 -7.45
C ALA A 145 4.50 -1.71 -8.63
N ASP A 146 4.70 -1.15 -9.82
CA ASP A 146 5.06 -1.86 -11.06
C ASP A 146 6.56 -2.11 -11.22
N ASN A 147 7.40 -1.53 -10.34
CA ASN A 147 8.86 -1.66 -10.44
C ASN A 147 9.39 -2.80 -9.56
N PHE A 148 9.80 -3.90 -10.20
CA PHE A 148 10.40 -5.09 -9.57
C PHE A 148 11.88 -5.26 -9.93
N GLU A 149 12.56 -4.18 -10.33
CA GLU A 149 13.96 -4.22 -10.73
C GLU A 149 14.85 -4.79 -9.62
N GLY A 150 15.77 -5.71 -9.99
CA GLY A 150 16.70 -6.33 -9.06
C GLY A 150 16.09 -7.40 -8.14
N MET A 151 14.79 -7.70 -8.26
CA MET A 151 14.16 -8.81 -7.54
C MET A 151 14.27 -10.11 -8.36
N GLU A 152 14.66 -11.18 -7.70
CA GLU A 152 14.75 -12.51 -8.32
C GLU A 152 13.36 -13.07 -8.63
N ASN A 153 13.25 -13.87 -9.70
CA ASN A 153 12.04 -14.63 -10.00
C ASN A 153 11.90 -15.82 -9.03
N GLU A 154 10.67 -16.19 -8.73
CA GLU A 154 10.35 -17.33 -7.87
C GLU A 154 11.06 -17.27 -6.50
N PHE A 155 11.27 -16.06 -5.96
CA PHE A 155 11.96 -15.86 -4.69
C PHE A 155 11.01 -15.73 -3.50
N PHE A 156 9.90 -15.04 -3.68
CA PHE A 156 8.94 -14.77 -2.60
C PHE A 156 7.93 -15.91 -2.49
N ASP A 157 7.63 -16.35 -1.29
CA ASP A 157 6.50 -17.24 -1.03
C ASP A 157 5.21 -16.50 -0.71
N THR A 158 5.32 -15.23 -0.32
CA THR A 158 4.16 -14.37 -0.05
C THR A 158 4.40 -12.97 -0.61
N ILE A 159 3.45 -12.47 -1.40
CA ILE A 159 3.41 -11.07 -1.87
C ILE A 159 2.15 -10.41 -1.33
N ILE A 160 2.30 -9.21 -0.76
CA ILE A 160 1.23 -8.47 -0.11
C ILE A 160 0.95 -7.19 -0.91
N LEU A 161 -0.32 -6.99 -1.28
CA LEU A 161 -0.89 -5.77 -1.85
C LEU A 161 -2.09 -5.37 -0.98
N ASN A 162 -1.85 -4.62 0.08
CA ASN A 162 -2.90 -4.26 1.04
C ASN A 162 -3.13 -2.76 1.05
N SER A 163 -4.38 -2.32 0.85
CA SER A 163 -4.75 -0.90 0.76
C SER A 163 -4.01 -0.12 -0.33
N VAL A 164 -3.70 -0.75 -1.46
CA VAL A 164 -2.87 -0.17 -2.53
C VAL A 164 -3.61 -0.10 -3.86
N ILE A 165 -4.30 -1.17 -4.26
CA ILE A 165 -4.85 -1.29 -5.62
C ILE A 165 -5.90 -0.23 -5.96
N GLN A 166 -6.57 0.35 -4.98
CA GLN A 166 -7.54 1.44 -5.15
C GLN A 166 -6.92 2.76 -5.62
N TYR A 167 -5.60 2.87 -5.60
CA TYR A 167 -4.83 4.04 -6.06
C TYR A 167 -4.17 3.83 -7.42
N PHE A 168 -4.36 2.64 -8.00
CA PHE A 168 -3.84 2.37 -9.34
C PHE A 168 -4.64 3.14 -10.39
N PRO A 169 -3.98 3.64 -11.46
CA PRO A 169 -4.63 4.49 -12.44
C PRO A 169 -5.75 3.76 -13.20
N ASP A 170 -5.55 2.49 -13.50
CA ASP A 170 -6.50 1.67 -14.25
C ASP A 170 -6.27 0.17 -14.08
N VAL A 171 -7.08 -0.63 -14.79
CA VAL A 171 -7.01 -2.09 -14.76
C VAL A 171 -5.75 -2.62 -15.45
N ASP A 172 -5.23 -1.95 -16.46
CA ASP A 172 -4.04 -2.41 -17.20
C ASP A 172 -2.80 -2.29 -16.30
N TYR A 173 -2.70 -1.21 -15.53
CA TYR A 173 -1.67 -1.06 -14.51
C TYR A 173 -1.77 -2.15 -13.42
N LEU A 174 -2.98 -2.44 -12.94
CA LEU A 174 -3.20 -3.54 -12.00
C LEU A 174 -2.74 -4.88 -12.59
N LEU A 175 -3.13 -5.19 -13.83
CA LEU A 175 -2.72 -6.42 -14.51
C LEU A 175 -1.21 -6.51 -14.70
N LEU A 176 -0.54 -5.40 -15.02
CA LEU A 176 0.92 -5.32 -15.11
C LEU A 176 1.57 -5.66 -13.77
N VAL A 177 1.11 -5.02 -12.68
CA VAL A 177 1.62 -5.28 -11.32
C VAL A 177 1.42 -6.74 -10.93
N LEU A 178 0.21 -7.30 -11.15
CA LEU A 178 -0.09 -8.69 -10.84
C LEU A 178 0.79 -9.66 -11.64
N LYS A 179 0.95 -9.43 -12.95
CA LYS A 179 1.81 -10.26 -13.79
C LYS A 179 3.27 -10.26 -13.31
N ASN A 180 3.79 -9.09 -12.95
CA ASN A 180 5.13 -8.97 -12.42
C ASN A 180 5.26 -9.64 -11.04
N ALA A 181 4.28 -9.48 -10.16
CA ALA A 181 4.22 -10.14 -8.87
C ALA A 181 4.22 -11.67 -9.01
N PHE A 182 3.40 -12.23 -9.90
CA PHE A 182 3.38 -13.68 -10.15
C PHE A 182 4.71 -14.22 -10.62
N ASN A 183 5.49 -13.48 -11.41
CA ASN A 183 6.83 -13.89 -11.83
C ASN A 183 7.84 -13.95 -10.64
N LYS A 184 7.55 -13.22 -9.56
CA LYS A 184 8.40 -13.19 -8.36
C LYS A 184 7.97 -14.22 -7.31
N LEU A 185 6.74 -14.74 -7.40
CA LEU A 185 6.23 -15.77 -6.50
C LEU A 185 6.84 -17.14 -6.84
N LYS A 186 7.19 -17.89 -5.79
CA LYS A 186 7.49 -19.31 -5.88
C LYS A 186 6.26 -20.10 -6.33
N PRO A 187 6.43 -21.24 -7.00
CA PRO A 187 5.33 -22.17 -7.19
C PRO A 187 4.65 -22.55 -5.86
N GLY A 188 3.34 -22.36 -5.80
CA GLY A 188 2.57 -22.57 -4.57
C GLY A 188 2.60 -21.42 -3.55
N GLY A 189 3.24 -20.30 -3.88
CA GLY A 189 3.21 -19.10 -3.05
C GLY A 189 1.86 -18.39 -3.06
N TYR A 190 1.70 -17.43 -2.16
CA TYR A 190 0.46 -16.69 -1.92
C TYR A 190 0.58 -15.23 -2.38
N LEU A 191 -0.44 -14.75 -3.06
CA LEU A 191 -0.65 -13.34 -3.30
C LEU A 191 -1.82 -12.87 -2.44
N PHE A 192 -1.51 -12.08 -1.41
CA PHE A 192 -2.52 -11.46 -0.53
C PHE A 192 -2.93 -10.10 -1.09
N ILE A 193 -4.21 -9.93 -1.38
CA ILE A 193 -4.79 -8.65 -1.79
C ILE A 193 -5.85 -8.29 -0.75
N GLY A 194 -5.59 -7.27 0.04
CA GLY A 194 -6.45 -6.85 1.14
C GLY A 194 -6.95 -5.42 1.02
N ASP A 195 -7.98 -5.11 1.79
CA ASP A 195 -8.61 -3.79 1.87
C ASP A 195 -9.02 -3.23 0.50
N VAL A 196 -9.70 -4.07 -0.26
CA VAL A 196 -10.24 -3.71 -1.58
C VAL A 196 -11.59 -3.03 -1.39
N ARG A 197 -11.76 -1.85 -2.02
CA ARG A 197 -13.06 -1.16 -1.99
C ARG A 197 -14.14 -1.99 -2.68
N ASN A 198 -15.22 -2.24 -1.99
CA ASN A 198 -16.41 -2.88 -2.54
C ASN A 198 -17.41 -1.80 -3.00
N PHE A 199 -17.81 -1.86 -4.26
CA PHE A 199 -18.89 -1.05 -4.82
C PHE A 199 -20.19 -1.89 -4.81
N ALA A 200 -20.71 -2.19 -3.61
CA ALA A 200 -21.99 -2.84 -3.45
C ALA A 200 -23.10 -1.80 -3.31
#